data_6507ec86f16f83523ded2ed6dfab7b45
#
_entry.id   6507ec86f16f83523ded2ed6dfab7b45
#
_cell.length_a   1.000
_cell.length_b   1.000
_cell.length_c   1.000
_cell.angle_alpha   90.00
_cell.angle_beta   90.00
_cell.angle_gamma   90.00
#
_symmetry.space_group_name_H-M   'P 1'
#
loop_
_entity.id
_entity.type
_entity.pdbx_description
1 polymer ?
#
loop_
_entity_poly.entity_id
_entity_poly.type
_entity_poly.pdbx_seq_one_letter_code
_entity_poly.pdbx_strand_id
1 'polypeptide(L)'
;MHNPAAARARFLADAVATASPAKLLTMLYDRLVLDLSRAERAQAAGDRATANAQLQHAQDVVTELHSSLDTSGASGWAGAAGLAGLYTFLASELVEANITGDVARTAACRGLVEPLRDAWHQAAQTVAQQSAPAGHATPVLPSQRTGAASVTAGTGGLLSVSA
;
A
#
# COMPACT_ATOMS: atom_id res chain seq x y z
N MET A 1 -8.79 -13.11 32.08
CA MET A 1 -7.59 -13.52 31.32
C MET A 1 -7.68 -12.96 29.92
N HIS A 2 -6.79 -12.02 29.59
CA HIS A 2 -6.71 -11.46 28.22
C HIS A 2 -6.03 -12.49 27.31
N ASN A 3 -6.73 -12.92 26.27
CA ASN A 3 -6.15 -13.79 25.24
C ASN A 3 -5.47 -12.92 24.17
N PRO A 4 -4.14 -12.80 24.17
CA PRO A 4 -3.43 -11.93 23.22
C PRO A 4 -3.58 -12.38 21.77
N ALA A 5 -3.83 -13.68 21.53
CA ALA A 5 -4.07 -14.20 20.19
C ALA A 5 -5.42 -13.73 19.63
N ALA A 6 -6.46 -13.71 20.45
CA ALA A 6 -7.78 -13.21 20.04
C ALA A 6 -7.77 -11.70 19.79
N ALA A 7 -7.05 -10.93 20.62
CA ALA A 7 -6.89 -9.50 20.42
C ALA A 7 -6.15 -9.18 19.11
N ARG A 8 -5.08 -9.93 18.82
CA ARG A 8 -4.33 -9.80 17.57
C ARG A 8 -5.17 -10.18 16.34
N ALA A 9 -5.96 -11.25 16.44
CA ALA A 9 -6.85 -11.67 15.35
C ALA A 9 -7.92 -10.61 15.04
N ARG A 10 -8.51 -10.01 16.07
CA ARG A 10 -9.49 -8.90 15.92
C ARG A 10 -8.82 -7.68 15.28
N PHE A 11 -7.66 -7.27 15.77
CA PHE A 11 -6.93 -6.13 15.20
C PHE A 11 -6.61 -6.34 13.71
N LEU A 12 -6.18 -7.56 13.31
CA LEU A 12 -5.94 -7.88 11.91
C LEU A 12 -7.21 -7.88 11.08
N ALA A 13 -8.32 -8.41 11.61
CA ALA A 13 -9.61 -8.40 10.93
C ALA A 13 -10.11 -6.96 10.71
N ASP A 14 -10.01 -6.10 11.72
CA ASP A 14 -10.39 -4.69 11.63
C ASP A 14 -9.50 -3.93 10.63
N ALA A 15 -8.19 -4.22 10.62
CA ALA A 15 -7.24 -3.61 9.68
C ALA A 15 -7.56 -4.01 8.22
N VAL A 16 -7.98 -5.25 7.98
CA VAL A 16 -8.42 -5.70 6.65
C VAL A 16 -9.75 -5.04 6.27
N ALA A 17 -10.72 -5.01 7.19
CA ALA A 17 -12.05 -4.46 6.93
C ALA A 17 -12.03 -2.95 6.60
N THR A 18 -11.03 -2.21 7.10
CA THR A 18 -10.90 -0.77 6.90
C THR A 18 -9.83 -0.38 5.88
N ALA A 19 -9.12 -1.36 5.33
CA ALA A 19 -8.03 -1.09 4.38
C ALA A 19 -8.55 -0.63 3.02
N SER A 20 -7.84 0.33 2.39
CA SER A 20 -8.07 0.68 1.00
C SER A 20 -7.69 -0.50 0.07
N PRO A 21 -8.22 -0.56 -1.17
CA PRO A 21 -7.84 -1.58 -2.13
C PRO A 21 -6.32 -1.69 -2.35
N ALA A 22 -5.62 -0.56 -2.42
CA ALA A 22 -4.16 -0.54 -2.53
C ALA A 22 -3.47 -1.14 -1.29
N LYS A 23 -4.01 -0.90 -0.10
CA LYS A 23 -3.49 -1.50 1.14
C LYS A 23 -3.74 -3.00 1.18
N LEU A 24 -4.92 -3.46 0.77
CA LEU A 24 -5.22 -4.89 0.69
C LEU A 24 -4.27 -5.61 -0.26
N LEU A 25 -3.99 -5.02 -1.42
CA LEU A 25 -3.05 -5.55 -2.38
C LEU A 25 -1.64 -5.72 -1.78
N THR A 26 -1.12 -4.69 -1.12
CA THR A 26 0.20 -4.78 -0.45
C THR A 26 0.22 -5.83 0.65
N MET A 27 -0.86 -5.99 1.41
CA MET A 27 -0.98 -7.02 2.44
C MET A 27 -0.97 -8.44 1.86
N LEU A 28 -1.60 -8.66 0.70
CA LEU A 28 -1.57 -9.95 0.00
C LEU A 28 -0.14 -10.28 -0.46
N TYR A 29 0.59 -9.33 -1.03
CA TYR A 29 1.98 -9.54 -1.42
C TYR A 29 2.90 -9.78 -0.22
N ASP A 30 2.75 -9.04 0.87
CA ASP A 30 3.49 -9.25 2.11
C ASP A 30 3.25 -10.67 2.66
N ARG A 31 2.00 -11.12 2.63
CA ARG A 31 1.63 -12.45 3.05
C ARG A 31 2.25 -13.53 2.16
N LEU A 32 2.18 -13.36 0.84
CA LEU A 32 2.75 -14.28 -0.13
C LEU A 32 4.26 -14.46 0.09
N VAL A 33 5.02 -13.37 0.22
CA VAL A 33 6.47 -13.42 0.51
C VAL A 33 6.75 -14.13 1.83
N LEU A 34 5.94 -13.88 2.85
CA LEU A 34 6.08 -14.51 4.15
C LEU A 34 5.86 -16.04 4.07
N ASP A 35 4.82 -16.47 3.35
CA ASP A 35 4.50 -17.89 3.18
C ASP A 35 5.62 -18.61 2.40
N LEU A 36 6.11 -18.02 1.32
CA LEU A 36 7.23 -18.54 0.54
C LEU A 36 8.50 -18.68 1.39
N SER A 37 8.84 -17.65 2.18
CA SER A 37 10.01 -17.69 3.08
C SER A 37 9.87 -18.76 4.16
N ARG A 38 8.66 -19.03 4.65
CA ARG A 38 8.40 -20.09 5.63
C ARG A 38 8.46 -21.47 4.99
N ALA A 39 7.91 -21.59 3.76
CA ALA A 39 7.97 -22.81 2.99
C ALA A 39 9.41 -23.23 2.69
N GLU A 40 10.27 -22.30 2.23
CA GLU A 40 11.69 -22.55 1.99
C GLU A 40 12.39 -23.10 3.24
N ARG A 41 12.18 -22.46 4.39
CA ARG A 41 12.77 -22.91 5.65
C ARG A 41 12.28 -24.29 6.08
N ALA A 42 10.99 -24.55 5.93
CA ALA A 42 10.39 -25.84 6.25
C ALA A 42 10.89 -26.95 5.31
N GLN A 43 10.99 -26.68 4.01
CA GLN A 43 11.55 -27.60 3.02
C GLN A 43 13.02 -27.91 3.35
N ALA A 44 13.83 -26.89 3.64
CA ALA A 44 15.24 -27.06 4.01
C ALA A 44 15.40 -27.86 5.31
N ALA A 45 14.46 -27.78 6.24
CA ALA A 45 14.44 -28.56 7.48
C ALA A 45 13.82 -29.96 7.32
N GLY A 46 13.29 -30.32 6.14
CA GLY A 46 12.57 -31.57 5.90
C GLY A 46 11.17 -31.63 6.52
N ASP A 47 10.65 -30.51 7.02
CA ASP A 47 9.29 -30.38 7.57
C ASP A 47 8.26 -30.24 6.45
N ARG A 48 7.87 -31.38 5.88
CA ARG A 48 6.91 -31.42 4.77
C ARG A 48 5.52 -30.93 5.15
N ALA A 49 5.09 -31.12 6.38
CA ALA A 49 3.77 -30.70 6.84
C ALA A 49 3.65 -29.16 6.84
N THR A 50 4.62 -28.48 7.44
CA THR A 50 4.69 -27.01 7.45
C THR A 50 4.91 -26.47 6.04
N ALA A 51 5.82 -27.08 5.25
CA ALA A 51 6.07 -26.66 3.88
C ALA A 51 4.78 -26.71 3.03
N ASN A 52 4.06 -27.84 3.07
CA ASN A 52 2.80 -28.02 2.36
C ASN A 52 1.76 -26.96 2.78
N ALA A 53 1.57 -26.73 4.07
CA ALA A 53 0.62 -25.74 4.56
C ALA A 53 0.95 -24.33 4.08
N GLN A 54 2.23 -23.93 4.08
CA GLN A 54 2.65 -22.61 3.62
C GLN A 54 2.50 -22.46 2.08
N LEU A 55 2.85 -23.51 1.32
CA LEU A 55 2.73 -23.48 -0.14
C LEU A 55 1.26 -23.51 -0.60
N GLN A 56 0.38 -24.24 0.09
CA GLN A 56 -1.06 -24.17 -0.18
C GLN A 56 -1.61 -22.78 0.06
N HIS A 57 -1.26 -22.17 1.19
CA HIS A 57 -1.70 -20.80 1.47
C HIS A 57 -1.12 -19.79 0.45
N ALA A 58 0.11 -19.97 0.00
CA ALA A 58 0.70 -19.14 -1.06
C ALA A 58 -0.09 -19.29 -2.38
N GLN A 59 -0.52 -20.50 -2.74
CA GLN A 59 -1.38 -20.76 -3.91
C GLN A 59 -2.74 -20.05 -3.78
N ASP A 60 -3.35 -20.07 -2.61
CA ASP A 60 -4.62 -19.35 -2.33
C ASP A 60 -4.44 -17.84 -2.54
N VAL A 61 -3.34 -17.27 -2.04
CA VAL A 61 -3.04 -15.84 -2.23
C VAL A 61 -2.81 -15.51 -3.71
N VAL A 62 -2.06 -16.34 -4.45
CA VAL A 62 -1.86 -16.14 -5.89
C VAL A 62 -3.18 -16.21 -6.66
N THR A 63 -4.07 -17.13 -6.27
CA THR A 63 -5.41 -17.26 -6.86
C THR A 63 -6.24 -16.02 -6.61
N GLU A 64 -6.22 -15.47 -5.39
CA GLU A 64 -6.91 -14.22 -5.06
C GLU A 64 -6.35 -13.04 -5.85
N LEU A 65 -5.04 -12.90 -5.93
CA LEU A 65 -4.39 -11.86 -6.75
C LEU A 65 -4.77 -11.97 -8.23
N HIS A 66 -4.83 -13.19 -8.76
CA HIS A 66 -5.22 -13.43 -10.14
C HIS A 66 -6.70 -13.12 -10.40
N SER A 67 -7.60 -13.54 -9.50
CA SER A 67 -9.05 -13.34 -9.65
C SER A 67 -9.46 -11.87 -9.47
N SER A 68 -8.73 -11.11 -8.65
CA SER A 68 -8.96 -9.69 -8.44
C SER A 68 -8.42 -8.79 -9.55
N LEU A 69 -7.62 -9.35 -10.48
CA LEU A 69 -7.00 -8.60 -11.55
C LEU A 69 -8.00 -8.35 -12.69
N ASP A 70 -8.26 -7.08 -13.00
CA ASP A 70 -9.08 -6.72 -14.16
C ASP A 70 -8.27 -6.86 -15.46
N THR A 71 -8.51 -7.92 -16.18
CA THR A 71 -7.92 -8.22 -17.50
C THR A 71 -8.80 -7.79 -18.67
N SER A 72 -9.99 -7.22 -18.39
CA SER A 72 -10.96 -6.85 -19.45
C SER A 72 -10.52 -5.65 -20.29
N GLY A 73 -9.43 -4.98 -19.91
CA GLY A 73 -8.96 -3.76 -20.55
C GLY A 73 -9.77 -2.51 -20.17
N ALA A 74 -10.84 -2.66 -19.40
CA ALA A 74 -11.65 -1.53 -18.96
C ALA A 74 -10.89 -0.58 -18.01
N SER A 75 -9.92 -1.10 -17.24
CA SER A 75 -9.01 -0.32 -16.39
C SER A 75 -7.92 0.42 -17.17
N GLY A 76 -7.76 0.11 -18.47
CA GLY A 76 -6.74 0.72 -19.33
C GLY A 76 -5.28 0.42 -18.97
N TRP A 77 -5.03 -0.52 -18.03
CA TRP A 77 -3.66 -0.87 -17.62
C TRP A 77 -3.06 -1.97 -18.50
N ALA A 78 -2.10 -1.58 -19.34
CA ALA A 78 -1.45 -2.49 -20.30
C ALA A 78 -0.66 -3.65 -19.63
N GLY A 79 -0.26 -3.50 -18.36
CA GLY A 79 0.47 -4.53 -17.61
C GLY A 79 -0.38 -5.69 -17.10
N ALA A 80 -1.71 -5.59 -17.12
CA ALA A 80 -2.61 -6.58 -16.53
C ALA A 80 -2.45 -7.98 -17.15
N ALA A 81 -2.33 -8.07 -18.47
CA ALA A 81 -2.14 -9.35 -19.16
C ALA A 81 -0.81 -10.02 -18.79
N GLY A 82 0.27 -9.24 -18.70
CA GLY A 82 1.58 -9.75 -18.26
C GLY A 82 1.56 -10.26 -16.83
N LEU A 83 0.87 -9.53 -15.94
CA LEU A 83 0.72 -9.93 -14.54
C LEU A 83 -0.14 -11.18 -14.37
N ALA A 84 -1.22 -11.32 -15.15
CA ALA A 84 -2.03 -12.54 -15.20
C ALA A 84 -1.21 -13.75 -15.62
N GLY A 85 -0.36 -13.60 -16.65
CA GLY A 85 0.57 -14.65 -17.08
C GLY A 85 1.56 -15.04 -15.98
N LEU A 86 2.09 -14.06 -15.25
CA LEU A 86 2.98 -14.32 -14.12
C LEU A 86 2.27 -15.08 -12.99
N TYR A 87 1.04 -14.71 -12.63
CA TYR A 87 0.27 -15.43 -11.61
C TYR A 87 -0.03 -16.86 -12.01
N THR A 88 -0.37 -17.11 -13.29
CA THR A 88 -0.56 -18.46 -13.81
C THR A 88 0.72 -19.29 -13.70
N PHE A 89 1.87 -18.71 -14.06
CA PHE A 89 3.17 -19.34 -13.90
C PHE A 89 3.49 -19.64 -12.43
N LEU A 90 3.32 -18.67 -11.54
CA LEU A 90 3.56 -18.86 -10.08
C LEU A 90 2.66 -19.97 -9.52
N ALA A 91 1.38 -20.02 -9.87
CA ALA A 91 0.47 -21.06 -9.41
C ALA A 91 0.98 -22.45 -9.79
N SER A 92 1.43 -22.63 -11.03
CA SER A 92 2.01 -23.89 -11.51
C SER A 92 3.31 -24.27 -10.77
N GLU A 93 4.23 -23.31 -10.64
CA GLU A 93 5.52 -23.54 -9.96
C GLU A 93 5.35 -23.88 -8.47
N LEU A 94 4.38 -23.26 -7.79
CA LEU A 94 4.10 -23.54 -6.38
C LEU A 94 3.51 -24.95 -6.17
N VAL A 95 2.70 -25.43 -7.12
CA VAL A 95 2.20 -26.81 -7.10
C VAL A 95 3.37 -27.78 -7.25
N GLU A 96 4.22 -27.57 -8.25
CA GLU A 96 5.39 -28.42 -8.49
C GLU A 96 6.38 -28.39 -7.30
N ALA A 97 6.66 -27.21 -6.74
CA ALA A 97 7.50 -27.06 -5.55
C ALA A 97 6.94 -27.82 -4.35
N ASN A 98 5.61 -27.89 -4.24
CA ASN A 98 4.95 -28.62 -3.15
C ASN A 98 5.03 -30.14 -3.34
N ILE A 99 4.83 -30.62 -4.57
CA ILE A 99 4.88 -32.05 -4.91
C ILE A 99 6.33 -32.58 -4.74
N THR A 100 7.30 -31.86 -5.30
CA THR A 100 8.71 -32.30 -5.33
C THR A 100 9.46 -31.98 -4.05
N GLY A 101 8.99 -31.00 -3.26
CA GLY A 101 9.73 -30.49 -2.10
C GLY A 101 10.94 -29.64 -2.48
N ASP A 102 10.98 -29.10 -3.70
CA ASP A 102 12.12 -28.38 -4.26
C ASP A 102 12.22 -26.95 -3.68
N VAL A 103 13.18 -26.75 -2.80
CA VAL A 103 13.48 -25.46 -2.16
C VAL A 103 13.88 -24.41 -3.19
N ALA A 104 14.64 -24.78 -4.24
CA ALA A 104 15.12 -23.85 -5.24
C ALA A 104 13.96 -23.27 -6.07
N ARG A 105 12.95 -24.07 -6.35
CA ARG A 105 11.72 -23.61 -7.01
C ARG A 105 10.97 -22.60 -6.17
N THR A 106 10.80 -22.89 -4.88
CA THR A 106 10.14 -21.97 -3.94
C THR A 106 10.90 -20.66 -3.84
N ALA A 107 12.24 -20.72 -3.73
CA ALA A 107 13.10 -19.53 -3.70
C ALA A 107 13.00 -18.70 -5.01
N ALA A 108 12.94 -19.36 -6.17
CA ALA A 108 12.75 -18.69 -7.46
C ALA A 108 11.40 -17.96 -7.52
N CYS A 109 10.32 -18.59 -7.06
CA CYS A 109 9.00 -17.93 -6.94
C CYS A 109 9.07 -16.70 -6.04
N ARG A 110 9.71 -16.80 -4.88
CA ARG A 110 9.89 -15.65 -3.98
C ARG A 110 10.69 -14.53 -4.64
N GLY A 111 11.77 -14.85 -5.34
CA GLY A 111 12.57 -13.86 -6.08
C GLY A 111 11.81 -13.10 -7.17
N LEU A 112 10.75 -13.68 -7.74
CA LEU A 112 9.85 -13.01 -8.68
C LEU A 112 8.82 -12.11 -7.96
N VAL A 113 8.37 -12.51 -6.77
CA VAL A 113 7.30 -11.81 -6.03
C VAL A 113 7.84 -10.60 -5.25
N GLU A 114 9.04 -10.69 -4.69
CA GLU A 114 9.64 -9.61 -3.86
C GLU A 114 9.72 -8.25 -4.61
N PRO A 115 10.24 -8.17 -5.83
CA PRO A 115 10.27 -6.91 -6.57
C PRO A 115 8.88 -6.33 -6.85
N LEU A 116 7.88 -7.19 -7.09
CA LEU A 116 6.49 -6.76 -7.28
C LEU A 116 5.90 -6.20 -5.99
N ARG A 117 6.12 -6.89 -4.85
CA ARG A 117 5.73 -6.37 -3.54
C ARG A 117 6.28 -4.97 -3.32
N ASP A 118 7.58 -4.78 -3.56
CA ASP A 118 8.25 -3.50 -3.34
C ASP A 118 7.70 -2.41 -4.28
N ALA A 119 7.43 -2.74 -5.54
CA ALA A 119 6.81 -1.83 -6.49
C ALA A 119 5.40 -1.41 -6.05
N TRP A 120 4.57 -2.35 -5.57
CA TRP A 120 3.23 -2.06 -5.08
C TRP A 120 3.25 -1.21 -3.81
N HIS A 121 4.19 -1.46 -2.89
CA HIS A 121 4.37 -0.61 -1.71
C HIS A 121 4.74 0.82 -2.09
N GLN A 122 5.64 1.02 -3.06
CA GLN A 122 6.00 2.35 -3.55
C GLN A 122 4.80 3.05 -4.20
N ALA A 123 4.06 2.34 -5.07
CA ALA A 123 2.86 2.88 -5.70
C ALA A 123 1.80 3.30 -4.66
N ALA A 124 1.54 2.46 -3.66
CA ALA A 124 0.58 2.75 -2.60
C ALA A 124 0.99 3.99 -1.77
N GLN A 125 2.29 4.16 -1.48
CA GLN A 125 2.80 5.33 -0.78
C GLN A 125 2.63 6.61 -1.62
N THR A 126 2.90 6.56 -2.92
CA THR A 126 2.72 7.69 -3.83
C THR A 126 1.26 8.13 -3.87
N VAL A 127 0.33 7.19 -3.99
CA VAL A 127 -1.12 7.47 -3.97
C VAL A 127 -1.54 8.09 -2.64
N ALA A 128 -1.06 7.56 -1.52
CA ALA A 128 -1.37 8.10 -0.19
C ALA A 128 -0.86 9.54 -0.01
N GLN A 129 0.33 9.85 -0.52
CA GLN A 129 0.90 11.20 -0.47
C GLN A 129 0.11 12.19 -1.35
N GLN A 130 -0.35 11.76 -2.52
CA GLN A 130 -1.17 12.59 -3.42
C GLN A 130 -2.58 12.83 -2.87
N SER A 131 -3.09 11.91 -2.06
CA SER A 131 -4.42 12.00 -1.44
C SER A 131 -4.40 12.74 -0.09
N ALA A 132 -3.24 13.05 0.47
CA ALA A 132 -3.12 13.87 1.66
C ALA A 132 -3.59 15.30 1.32
N PRO A 133 -4.57 15.89 2.06
CA PRO A 133 -4.96 17.27 1.82
C PRO A 133 -3.73 18.16 2.00
N ALA A 134 -3.41 18.95 0.98
CA ALA A 134 -2.40 20.00 1.09
C ALA A 134 -2.72 20.79 2.35
N GLY A 135 -1.81 20.75 3.33
CA GLY A 135 -2.01 21.38 4.63
C GLY A 135 -2.55 22.78 4.41
N HIS A 136 -3.66 23.08 5.10
CA HIS A 136 -4.21 24.41 5.13
C HIS A 136 -3.08 25.35 5.59
N ALA A 137 -2.45 26.00 4.62
CA ALA A 137 -1.71 27.22 4.93
C ALA A 137 -2.77 28.17 5.50
N THR A 138 -2.80 28.29 6.82
CA THR A 138 -3.57 29.34 7.49
C THR A 138 -3.12 30.65 6.85
N PRO A 139 -4.01 31.43 6.22
CA PRO A 139 -3.63 32.75 5.77
C PRO A 139 -3.27 33.54 7.04
N VAL A 140 -2.00 33.87 7.17
CA VAL A 140 -1.54 34.83 8.17
C VAL A 140 -2.14 36.16 7.74
N LEU A 141 -3.23 36.55 8.41
CA LEU A 141 -3.74 37.92 8.30
C LEU A 141 -2.62 38.86 8.76
N PRO A 142 -2.23 39.85 7.97
CA PRO A 142 -1.32 40.87 8.43
C PRO A 142 -2.01 41.61 9.58
N SER A 143 -1.42 41.53 10.80
CA SER A 143 -1.83 42.32 11.94
C SER A 143 -1.72 43.79 11.57
N GLN A 144 -2.87 44.45 11.40
CA GLN A 144 -2.91 45.89 11.32
C GLN A 144 -2.45 46.44 12.66
N ARG A 145 -1.26 47.03 12.66
CA ARG A 145 -0.79 47.87 13.76
C ARG A 145 -1.70 49.08 13.81
N THR A 146 -2.57 49.13 14.80
CA THR A 146 -3.20 50.36 15.27
C THR A 146 -2.11 51.21 15.93
N GLY A 147 -1.53 52.09 15.12
CA GLY A 147 -0.74 53.23 15.62
C GLY A 147 -1.66 54.33 16.00
N ALA A 148 -1.88 54.53 17.30
CA ALA A 148 -2.43 55.74 17.82
C ALA A 148 -1.35 56.85 17.75
N ALA A 149 -1.66 57.92 17.07
CA ALA A 149 -0.93 59.17 17.21
C ALA A 149 -1.85 60.35 16.99
N SER A 150 -2.28 60.92 18.08
CA SER A 150 -2.27 62.35 18.44
C SER A 150 -2.66 63.39 17.44
N VAL A 151 -3.73 64.05 17.81
CA VAL A 151 -4.25 65.35 17.43
C VAL A 151 -3.17 66.41 17.48
N THR A 152 -3.06 67.21 16.40
CA THR A 152 -2.67 68.63 16.54
C THR A 152 -3.43 69.42 15.49
N ALA A 153 -4.18 70.36 15.98
CA ALA A 153 -4.93 71.38 15.25
C ALA A 153 -3.98 72.36 14.53
N GLY A 154 -4.36 72.78 13.35
CA GLY A 154 -3.67 73.81 12.61
C GLY A 154 -4.57 74.39 11.52
N THR A 155 -5.12 75.49 11.91
CA THR A 155 -5.93 76.49 11.17
C THR A 155 -5.32 76.94 9.83
N GLY A 156 -6.16 77.19 8.84
CA GLY A 156 -5.91 78.31 7.94
C GLY A 156 -5.95 78.06 6.45
N GLY A 157 -6.88 78.67 5.79
CA GLY A 157 -6.70 79.40 4.55
C GLY A 157 -7.17 78.72 3.24
N LEU A 158 -8.37 78.89 2.85
CA LEU A 158 -8.90 79.84 1.87
C LEU A 158 -8.37 79.75 0.41
N LEU A 159 -9.36 79.64 -0.49
CA LEU A 159 -9.42 80.17 -1.85
C LEU A 159 -8.61 79.38 -2.93
N SER A 160 -9.05 79.20 -4.15
CA SER A 160 -10.08 79.74 -5.03
C SER A 160 -9.85 79.13 -6.41
N VAL A 161 -10.98 78.75 -7.12
CA VAL A 161 -11.35 79.12 -8.51
C VAL A 161 -10.51 78.55 -9.69
N SER A 162 -11.32 77.91 -10.60
CA SER A 162 -11.37 77.96 -12.07
C SER A 162 -10.20 77.49 -12.92
N ALA A 163 -10.44 76.68 -13.80
CA ALA A 163 -10.98 76.68 -15.14
C ALA A 163 -11.12 75.23 -15.64
#